data_368edc3c7ffbdc4b46707b93d164fe65
#
_entry.id   368edc3c7ffbdc4b46707b93d164fe65
#
_cell.length_a   1.000
_cell.length_b   1.000
_cell.length_c   1.000
_cell.angle_alpha   90.00
_cell.angle_beta   90.00
_cell.angle_gamma   90.00
#
_symmetry.space_group_name_H-M   'P 1'
#
loop_
_entity.id
_entity.type
_entity.pdbx_description
1 polymer ?
#
loop_
_entity_poly.entity_id
_entity_poly.type
_entity_poly.pdbx_seq_one_letter_code
_entity_poly.pdbx_strand_id
1 'polypeptide(L)'
;MRVSTAEELSGIRELRMVAPEDCPSQAEYIKYFEPAIAVMQTEQALERIALELCLDSAVENVDYLEVRWAPRLHLREGLSVEEVIRAVLAGLEAGPIRAVAIVCAMRHHTPDENVELARIAGRFAGLGVVGFDLAGDEVRYPAARQRPAFEAARAAGLRLTCHAGEAGEPSSVEEALDLGVERIAHGVIGARDPRVVERVRSEGVVLDLCPTANWKCKSTQTMTEHPLPHLVRAGVRCTLSTDSRTVADTTLTREFELMAGIGMTDAELKRCNETAYAAKFGVSDK
;
A
#
# COMPACT_ATOMS: atom_id res chain seq x y z
N MET A 1 1.93 1.67 12.32
CA MET A 1 2.01 1.39 13.78
C MET A 1 3.16 2.16 14.36
N ARG A 2 3.04 2.69 15.58
CA ARG A 2 4.16 3.31 16.32
C ARG A 2 5.09 2.24 16.88
N VAL A 3 6.40 2.49 16.91
CA VAL A 3 7.37 1.54 17.54
C VAL A 3 7.04 1.36 19.02
N SER A 4 6.71 2.46 19.73
CA SER A 4 6.32 2.41 21.16
C SER A 4 5.10 1.51 21.42
N THR A 5 4.12 1.50 20.51
CA THR A 5 2.94 0.63 20.62
C THR A 5 3.33 -0.84 20.43
N ALA A 6 4.23 -1.14 19.49
CA ALA A 6 4.71 -2.49 19.29
C ALA A 6 5.51 -3.00 20.50
N GLU A 7 6.36 -2.14 21.09
CA GLU A 7 7.12 -2.46 22.30
C GLU A 7 6.21 -2.70 23.50
N GLU A 8 5.16 -1.88 23.66
CA GLU A 8 4.16 -2.06 24.71
C GLU A 8 3.41 -3.39 24.57
N LEU A 9 2.91 -3.69 23.36
CA LEU A 9 2.13 -4.90 23.09
C LEU A 9 2.97 -6.17 23.18
N SER A 10 4.23 -6.13 22.78
CA SER A 10 5.13 -7.29 22.83
C SER A 10 5.81 -7.48 24.20
N GLY A 11 5.95 -6.43 24.98
CA GLY A 11 6.82 -6.38 26.15
C GLY A 11 8.32 -6.38 25.82
N ILE A 12 8.69 -6.29 24.55
CA ILE A 12 10.09 -6.29 24.07
C ILE A 12 10.49 -4.85 23.75
N ARG A 13 11.63 -4.40 24.27
CA ARG A 13 12.20 -3.08 23.97
C ARG A 13 13.13 -3.15 22.77
N GLU A 14 13.31 -2.01 22.09
CA GLU A 14 14.22 -1.86 20.95
C GLU A 14 13.90 -2.80 19.78
N LEU A 15 12.61 -2.89 19.45
CA LEU A 15 12.15 -3.67 18.29
C LEU A 15 12.73 -3.10 16.98
N ARG A 16 13.39 -3.96 16.22
CA ARG A 16 13.94 -3.61 14.89
C ARG A 16 12.84 -3.62 13.84
N MET A 17 12.13 -2.52 13.73
CA MET A 17 11.01 -2.34 12.78
C MET A 17 11.34 -1.37 11.64
N VAL A 18 12.43 -0.62 11.76
CA VAL A 18 12.87 0.33 10.73
C VAL A 18 13.89 -0.36 9.83
N ALA A 19 13.61 -0.38 8.53
CA ALA A 19 14.55 -0.88 7.54
C ALA A 19 15.71 0.12 7.37
N PRO A 20 16.97 -0.34 7.34
CA PRO A 20 18.12 0.53 7.14
C PRO A 20 18.15 1.06 5.68
N GLU A 21 18.90 2.14 5.47
CA GLU A 21 19.09 2.74 4.14
C GLU A 21 19.85 1.85 3.16
N ASP A 22 20.72 0.98 3.70
CA ASP A 22 21.49 -0.01 2.94
C ASP A 22 20.81 -1.37 2.80
N CYS A 23 19.50 -1.45 3.05
CA CYS A 23 18.72 -2.67 2.85
C CYS A 23 18.93 -3.19 1.42
N PRO A 24 19.37 -4.44 1.23
CA PRO A 24 19.91 -4.87 -0.07
C PRO A 24 18.82 -5.18 -1.12
N SER A 25 17.59 -5.44 -0.72
CA SER A 25 16.51 -5.86 -1.62
C SER A 25 15.13 -5.75 -0.99
N GLN A 26 14.07 -5.80 -1.81
CA GLN A 26 12.68 -5.92 -1.36
C GLN A 26 12.50 -7.13 -0.41
N ALA A 27 13.06 -8.29 -0.75
CA ALA A 27 12.93 -9.50 0.07
C ALA A 27 13.51 -9.33 1.49
N GLU A 28 14.57 -8.55 1.65
CA GLU A 28 15.11 -8.20 2.95
C GLU A 28 14.28 -7.11 3.66
N TYR A 29 13.80 -6.12 2.90
CA TYR A 29 12.92 -5.06 3.41
C TYR A 29 11.63 -5.63 4.03
N ILE A 30 11.00 -6.61 3.38
CA ILE A 30 9.78 -7.26 3.85
C ILE A 30 9.96 -7.89 5.24
N LYS A 31 11.16 -8.34 5.62
CA LYS A 31 11.41 -8.94 6.93
C LYS A 31 11.22 -7.98 8.11
N TYR A 32 11.36 -6.67 7.89
CA TYR A 32 11.15 -5.65 8.91
C TYR A 32 9.67 -5.45 9.31
N PHE A 33 8.73 -6.06 8.57
CA PHE A 33 7.32 -6.11 8.94
C PHE A 33 7.01 -7.15 10.02
N GLU A 34 7.86 -8.18 10.19
CA GLU A 34 7.57 -9.31 11.09
C GLU A 34 7.30 -8.90 12.54
N PRO A 35 8.07 -7.98 13.18
CA PRO A 35 7.74 -7.53 14.53
C PRO A 35 6.38 -6.84 14.63
N ALA A 36 5.98 -6.09 13.59
CA ALA A 36 4.66 -5.47 13.51
C ALA A 36 3.56 -6.53 13.40
N ILE A 37 3.74 -7.50 12.51
CA ILE A 37 2.78 -8.59 12.30
C ILE A 37 2.64 -9.42 13.60
N ALA A 38 3.74 -9.68 14.30
CA ALA A 38 3.74 -10.49 15.52
C ALA A 38 2.87 -9.91 16.65
N VAL A 39 2.75 -8.59 16.76
CA VAL A 39 1.92 -7.94 17.79
C VAL A 39 0.50 -7.66 17.33
N MET A 40 0.20 -7.79 16.05
CA MET A 40 -1.13 -7.55 15.46
C MET A 40 -1.96 -8.84 15.39
N GLN A 41 -2.08 -9.57 16.49
CA GLN A 41 -2.72 -10.88 16.50
C GLN A 41 -4.02 -10.93 17.34
N THR A 42 -4.42 -9.82 17.97
CA THR A 42 -5.67 -9.69 18.73
C THR A 42 -6.54 -8.58 18.17
N GLU A 43 -7.86 -8.65 18.37
CA GLU A 43 -8.79 -7.59 17.94
C GLU A 43 -8.40 -6.23 18.54
N GLN A 44 -8.05 -6.20 19.83
CA GLN A 44 -7.67 -4.98 20.55
C GLN A 44 -6.40 -4.34 19.95
N ALA A 45 -5.40 -5.15 19.58
CA ALA A 45 -4.18 -4.64 18.98
C ALA A 45 -4.45 -4.08 17.57
N LEU A 46 -5.25 -4.76 16.77
CA LEU A 46 -5.63 -4.34 15.41
C LEU A 46 -6.44 -3.04 15.44
N GLU A 47 -7.46 -2.95 16.30
CA GLU A 47 -8.29 -1.75 16.48
C GLU A 47 -7.43 -0.56 16.95
N ARG A 48 -6.61 -0.75 17.99
CA ARG A 48 -5.72 0.29 18.52
C ARG A 48 -4.77 0.82 17.44
N ILE A 49 -4.11 -0.07 16.68
CA ILE A 49 -3.13 0.31 15.68
C ILE A 49 -3.79 1.04 14.51
N ALA A 50 -4.99 0.64 14.11
CA ALA A 50 -5.76 1.32 13.08
C ALA A 50 -6.17 2.73 13.53
N LEU A 51 -6.65 2.90 14.77
CA LEU A 51 -6.96 4.19 15.36
C LEU A 51 -5.71 5.10 15.46
N GLU A 52 -4.60 4.58 15.96
CA GLU A 52 -3.34 5.33 16.06
C GLU A 52 -2.85 5.83 14.70
N LEU A 53 -3.03 5.04 13.63
CA LEU A 53 -2.69 5.47 12.28
C LEU A 53 -3.54 6.66 11.82
N CYS A 54 -4.85 6.66 12.13
CA CYS A 54 -5.73 7.80 11.85
C CYS A 54 -5.31 9.05 12.63
N LEU A 55 -4.98 8.90 13.92
CA LEU A 55 -4.50 10.01 14.77
C LEU A 55 -3.20 10.60 14.23
N ASP A 56 -2.22 9.76 13.87
CA ASP A 56 -0.95 10.21 13.31
C ASP A 56 -1.10 10.89 11.95
N SER A 57 -2.05 10.43 11.14
CA SER A 57 -2.34 11.03 9.83
C SER A 57 -3.05 12.38 9.98
N ALA A 58 -3.95 12.53 10.96
CA ALA A 58 -4.63 13.79 11.26
C ALA A 58 -3.64 14.91 11.64
N VAL A 59 -2.56 14.59 12.37
CA VAL A 59 -1.49 15.55 12.73
C VAL A 59 -0.79 16.11 11.48
N GLU A 60 -0.78 15.35 10.38
CA GLU A 60 -0.23 15.77 9.08
C GLU A 60 -1.27 16.43 8.16
N ASN A 61 -2.43 16.81 8.68
CA ASN A 61 -3.56 17.39 7.93
C ASN A 61 -4.10 16.47 6.83
N VAL A 62 -3.98 15.14 7.00
CA VAL A 62 -4.68 14.18 6.16
C VAL A 62 -6.14 14.14 6.58
N ASP A 63 -7.06 14.28 5.64
CA ASP A 63 -8.51 14.26 5.87
C ASP A 63 -9.18 13.00 5.31
N TYR A 64 -8.48 12.27 4.43
CA TYR A 64 -8.92 11.00 3.87
C TYR A 64 -7.75 10.01 3.78
N LEU A 65 -7.95 8.80 4.28
CA LEU A 65 -6.93 7.74 4.35
C LEU A 65 -7.46 6.42 3.79
N GLU A 66 -6.69 5.77 2.94
CA GLU A 66 -6.89 4.38 2.53
C GLU A 66 -5.80 3.51 3.14
N VAL A 67 -6.20 2.60 4.02
CA VAL A 67 -5.29 1.68 4.71
C VAL A 67 -5.33 0.33 4.02
N ARG A 68 -4.15 -0.17 3.62
CA ARG A 68 -4.02 -1.53 3.07
C ARG A 68 -3.21 -2.42 4.01
N TRP A 69 -3.71 -3.63 4.24
CA TRP A 69 -3.04 -4.65 5.05
C TRP A 69 -3.51 -6.04 4.62
N ALA A 70 -2.75 -7.08 5.02
CA ALA A 70 -3.03 -8.48 4.68
C ALA A 70 -3.68 -9.23 5.86
N PRO A 71 -5.01 -9.36 5.93
CA PRO A 71 -5.70 -9.96 7.09
C PRO A 71 -5.21 -11.37 7.44
N ARG A 72 -4.83 -12.17 6.45
CA ARG A 72 -4.35 -13.55 6.69
C ARG A 72 -3.04 -13.64 7.48
N LEU A 73 -2.31 -12.54 7.66
CA LEU A 73 -1.09 -12.49 8.47
C LEU A 73 -1.38 -12.36 9.97
N HIS A 74 -2.64 -12.16 10.37
CA HIS A 74 -3.07 -11.87 11.74
C HIS A 74 -3.94 -12.97 12.36
N LEU A 75 -3.74 -14.23 11.94
CA LEU A 75 -4.55 -15.38 12.36
C LEU A 75 -3.83 -16.32 13.33
N ARG A 76 -2.62 -15.96 13.79
CA ARG A 76 -1.75 -16.84 14.60
C ARG A 76 -2.32 -17.15 15.98
N GLU A 77 -3.17 -16.26 16.52
CA GLU A 77 -3.82 -16.43 17.82
C GLU A 77 -5.31 -16.81 17.71
N GLY A 78 -5.73 -17.29 16.53
CA GLY A 78 -7.03 -17.94 16.33
C GLY A 78 -8.14 -17.02 15.83
N LEU A 79 -7.83 -15.75 15.49
CA LEU A 79 -8.80 -14.88 14.81
C LEU A 79 -9.16 -15.43 13.43
N SER A 80 -10.41 -15.26 13.03
CA SER A 80 -10.85 -15.42 11.65
C SER A 80 -10.51 -14.16 10.83
N VAL A 81 -10.49 -14.30 9.50
CA VAL A 81 -10.29 -13.18 8.58
C VAL A 81 -11.36 -12.09 8.79
N GLU A 82 -12.61 -12.47 9.04
CA GLU A 82 -13.71 -11.55 9.31
C GLU A 82 -13.52 -10.75 10.60
N GLU A 83 -13.03 -11.39 11.68
CA GLU A 83 -12.73 -10.70 12.94
C GLU A 83 -11.59 -9.72 12.76
N VAL A 84 -10.53 -10.08 12.06
CA VAL A 84 -9.43 -9.17 11.71
C VAL A 84 -9.94 -7.95 10.93
N ILE A 85 -10.80 -8.15 9.93
CA ILE A 85 -11.36 -7.03 9.14
C ILE A 85 -12.22 -6.14 10.03
N ARG A 86 -13.11 -6.69 10.88
CA ARG A 86 -13.94 -5.91 11.79
C ARG A 86 -13.13 -5.08 12.77
N ALA A 87 -12.09 -5.66 13.36
CA ALA A 87 -11.23 -4.96 14.31
C ALA A 87 -10.52 -3.76 13.67
N VAL A 88 -9.98 -3.93 12.46
CA VAL A 88 -9.35 -2.82 11.73
C VAL A 88 -10.39 -1.75 11.38
N LEU A 89 -11.56 -2.12 10.88
CA LEU A 89 -12.62 -1.16 10.54
C LEU A 89 -13.10 -0.39 11.77
N ALA A 90 -13.24 -1.03 12.93
CA ALA A 90 -13.61 -0.37 14.18
C ALA A 90 -12.58 0.70 14.58
N GLY A 91 -11.29 0.40 14.47
CA GLY A 91 -10.23 1.37 14.75
C GLY A 91 -10.20 2.53 13.75
N LEU A 92 -10.47 2.28 12.46
CA LEU A 92 -10.56 3.32 11.44
C LEU A 92 -11.76 4.23 11.68
N GLU A 93 -12.93 3.67 12.03
CA GLU A 93 -14.16 4.42 12.31
C GLU A 93 -14.03 5.31 13.56
N ALA A 94 -13.29 4.83 14.57
CA ALA A 94 -13.03 5.60 15.80
C ALA A 94 -12.06 6.78 15.59
N GLY A 95 -11.39 6.86 14.44
CA GLY A 95 -10.41 7.90 14.11
C GLY A 95 -11.03 9.26 13.81
N PRO A 96 -10.25 10.36 13.91
CA PRO A 96 -10.73 11.72 13.67
C PRO A 96 -10.86 12.09 12.18
N ILE A 97 -10.42 11.23 11.27
CA ILE A 97 -10.41 11.46 9.82
C ILE A 97 -11.22 10.37 9.12
N ARG A 98 -11.69 10.66 7.91
CA ARG A 98 -12.32 9.63 7.10
C ARG A 98 -11.29 8.59 6.65
N ALA A 99 -11.44 7.35 7.08
CA ALA A 99 -10.55 6.25 6.70
C ALA A 99 -11.33 5.05 6.18
N VAL A 100 -10.76 4.37 5.19
CA VAL A 100 -11.32 3.17 4.57
C VAL A 100 -10.23 2.12 4.38
N ALA A 101 -10.63 0.90 4.10
CA ALA A 101 -9.74 -0.25 4.06
C ALA A 101 -9.62 -0.86 2.67
N ILE A 102 -8.41 -1.28 2.31
CA ILE A 102 -8.10 -2.11 1.14
C ILE A 102 -7.54 -3.43 1.65
N VAL A 103 -8.24 -4.52 1.37
CA VAL A 103 -7.80 -5.87 1.77
C VAL A 103 -6.72 -6.35 0.82
N CYS A 104 -5.56 -6.73 1.38
CA CYS A 104 -4.40 -7.15 0.61
C CYS A 104 -4.25 -8.68 0.64
N ALA A 105 -4.23 -9.30 -0.54
CA ALA A 105 -3.82 -10.68 -0.73
C ALA A 105 -2.29 -10.80 -0.78
N MET A 106 -1.77 -11.96 -0.40
CA MET A 106 -0.33 -12.22 -0.46
C MET A 106 0.02 -13.09 -1.66
N ARG A 107 1.06 -12.68 -2.41
CA ARG A 107 1.51 -13.35 -3.64
C ARG A 107 1.89 -14.82 -3.44
N HIS A 108 2.41 -15.18 -2.25
CA HIS A 108 2.84 -16.54 -1.91
C HIS A 108 1.69 -17.48 -1.52
N HIS A 109 0.49 -16.94 -1.26
CA HIS A 109 -0.70 -17.77 -1.05
C HIS A 109 -1.19 -18.38 -2.36
N THR A 110 -1.93 -19.48 -2.26
CA THR A 110 -2.54 -20.11 -3.43
C THR A 110 -3.65 -19.22 -4.02
N PRO A 111 -3.97 -19.36 -5.31
CA PRO A 111 -5.09 -18.64 -5.91
C PRO A 111 -6.42 -18.89 -5.17
N ASP A 112 -6.68 -20.11 -4.72
CA ASP A 112 -7.93 -20.47 -4.02
C ASP A 112 -8.05 -19.74 -2.66
N GLU A 113 -6.95 -19.67 -1.89
CA GLU A 113 -6.92 -18.89 -0.63
C GLU A 113 -7.18 -17.41 -0.87
N ASN A 114 -6.63 -16.84 -1.95
CA ASN A 114 -6.84 -15.44 -2.28
C ASN A 114 -8.23 -15.19 -2.88
N VAL A 115 -8.84 -16.14 -3.59
CA VAL A 115 -10.25 -16.10 -4.02
C VAL A 115 -11.17 -16.10 -2.81
N GLU A 116 -10.90 -16.96 -1.81
CA GLU A 116 -11.66 -16.96 -0.56
C GLU A 116 -11.55 -15.61 0.17
N LEU A 117 -10.32 -15.07 0.28
CA LEU A 117 -10.08 -13.75 0.87
C LEU A 117 -10.88 -12.65 0.14
N ALA A 118 -10.87 -12.65 -1.20
CA ALA A 118 -11.62 -11.69 -2.00
C ALA A 118 -13.13 -11.77 -1.74
N ARG A 119 -13.68 -13.00 -1.62
CA ARG A 119 -15.10 -13.20 -1.29
C ARG A 119 -15.45 -12.73 0.12
N ILE A 120 -14.56 -12.98 1.10
CA ILE A 120 -14.73 -12.49 2.48
C ILE A 120 -14.70 -10.96 2.47
N ALA A 121 -13.69 -10.34 1.86
CA ALA A 121 -13.55 -8.89 1.75
C ALA A 121 -14.79 -8.24 1.12
N GLY A 122 -15.37 -8.90 0.10
CA GLY A 122 -16.59 -8.45 -0.57
C GLY A 122 -17.81 -8.35 0.33
N ARG A 123 -17.88 -9.13 1.42
CA ARG A 123 -18.98 -9.01 2.41
C ARG A 123 -18.91 -7.70 3.20
N PHE A 124 -17.75 -7.04 3.19
CA PHE A 124 -17.53 -5.74 3.83
C PHE A 124 -17.53 -4.58 2.83
N ALA A 125 -17.82 -4.84 1.54
CA ALA A 125 -18.03 -3.80 0.55
C ALA A 125 -19.21 -2.91 1.00
N GLY A 126 -18.98 -1.59 1.02
CA GLY A 126 -19.94 -0.62 1.58
C GLY A 126 -19.96 -0.52 3.11
N LEU A 127 -19.19 -1.36 3.83
CA LEU A 127 -19.01 -1.31 5.28
C LEU A 127 -17.61 -0.80 5.67
N GLY A 128 -16.90 -0.19 4.72
CA GLY A 128 -15.57 0.37 4.96
C GLY A 128 -14.45 -0.31 4.17
N VAL A 129 -14.65 -1.52 3.63
CA VAL A 129 -13.73 -2.12 2.66
C VAL A 129 -14.08 -1.61 1.27
N VAL A 130 -13.14 -0.98 0.58
CA VAL A 130 -13.35 -0.34 -0.72
C VAL A 130 -12.56 -0.97 -1.86
N GLY A 131 -11.52 -1.76 -1.53
CA GLY A 131 -10.65 -2.30 -2.56
C GLY A 131 -9.97 -3.61 -2.17
N PHE A 132 -9.33 -4.19 -3.18
CA PHE A 132 -8.54 -5.40 -3.10
C PHE A 132 -7.18 -5.18 -3.73
N ASP A 133 -6.13 -5.68 -3.09
CA ASP A 133 -4.73 -5.51 -3.45
C ASP A 133 -3.98 -6.84 -3.44
N LEU A 134 -2.78 -6.86 -4.01
CA LEU A 134 -1.86 -7.99 -3.98
C LEU A 134 -0.45 -7.50 -3.64
N ALA A 135 0.16 -8.05 -2.58
CA ALA A 135 1.51 -7.69 -2.14
C ALA A 135 2.40 -8.91 -1.86
N GLY A 136 3.66 -8.66 -1.55
CA GLY A 136 4.67 -9.65 -1.23
C GLY A 136 5.76 -9.74 -2.29
N ASP A 137 6.57 -10.80 -2.24
CA ASP A 137 7.75 -11.01 -3.08
C ASP A 137 7.37 -11.06 -4.58
N GLU A 138 7.57 -9.94 -5.25
CA GLU A 138 7.19 -9.73 -6.65
C GLU A 138 8.04 -10.57 -7.61
N VAL A 139 9.31 -10.75 -7.27
CA VAL A 139 10.25 -11.49 -8.12
C VAL A 139 9.92 -12.97 -8.17
N ARG A 140 9.51 -13.56 -7.03
CA ARG A 140 9.25 -15.00 -6.92
C ARG A 140 7.84 -15.39 -7.36
N TYR A 141 6.87 -14.48 -7.22
CA TYR A 141 5.45 -14.79 -7.39
C TYR A 141 4.76 -13.79 -8.34
N PRO A 142 4.71 -14.08 -9.65
CA PRO A 142 4.06 -13.22 -10.65
C PRO A 142 2.59 -12.95 -10.33
N ALA A 143 2.14 -11.72 -10.59
CA ALA A 143 0.77 -11.29 -10.32
C ALA A 143 -0.28 -12.04 -11.15
N ALA A 144 0.06 -12.44 -12.35
CA ALA A 144 -0.81 -13.16 -13.29
C ALA A 144 -1.44 -14.42 -12.70
N ARG A 145 -0.73 -15.09 -11.76
CA ARG A 145 -1.25 -16.29 -11.06
C ARG A 145 -2.48 -16.00 -10.20
N GLN A 146 -2.65 -14.76 -9.76
CA GLN A 146 -3.73 -14.34 -8.86
C GLN A 146 -4.95 -13.77 -9.60
N ARG A 147 -5.00 -13.87 -10.94
CA ARG A 147 -6.15 -13.43 -11.75
C ARG A 147 -7.51 -13.89 -11.19
N PRO A 148 -7.71 -15.15 -10.76
CA PRO A 148 -9.00 -15.58 -10.21
C PRO A 148 -9.43 -14.77 -8.96
N ALA A 149 -8.47 -14.37 -8.11
CA ALA A 149 -8.76 -13.56 -6.93
C ALA A 149 -9.21 -12.14 -7.31
N PHE A 150 -8.57 -11.52 -8.31
CA PHE A 150 -8.96 -10.22 -8.82
C PHE A 150 -10.35 -10.25 -9.49
N GLU A 151 -10.66 -11.29 -10.24
CA GLU A 151 -11.99 -11.52 -10.80
C GLU A 151 -13.07 -11.66 -9.73
N ALA A 152 -12.77 -12.42 -8.65
CA ALA A 152 -13.67 -12.58 -7.51
C ALA A 152 -13.87 -11.25 -6.76
N ALA A 153 -12.81 -10.47 -6.55
CA ALA A 153 -12.89 -9.16 -5.89
C ALA A 153 -13.72 -8.16 -6.71
N ARG A 154 -13.51 -8.12 -8.03
CA ARG A 154 -14.32 -7.28 -8.96
C ARG A 154 -15.78 -7.68 -8.92
N ALA A 155 -16.08 -8.99 -8.98
CA ALA A 155 -17.45 -9.50 -8.92
C ALA A 155 -18.14 -9.18 -7.57
N ALA A 156 -17.34 -9.03 -6.50
CA ALA A 156 -17.82 -8.61 -5.19
C ALA A 156 -17.94 -7.08 -5.01
N GLY A 157 -17.71 -6.29 -6.08
CA GLY A 157 -17.83 -4.84 -6.05
C GLY A 157 -16.65 -4.08 -5.47
N LEU A 158 -15.51 -4.74 -5.28
CA LEU A 158 -14.28 -4.10 -4.80
C LEU A 158 -13.50 -3.48 -5.97
N ARG A 159 -12.92 -2.31 -5.74
CA ARG A 159 -11.99 -1.68 -6.67
C ARG A 159 -10.62 -2.37 -6.58
N LEU A 160 -9.85 -2.33 -7.65
CA LEU A 160 -8.64 -3.15 -7.79
C LEU A 160 -7.38 -2.29 -7.80
N THR A 161 -6.41 -2.68 -6.99
CA THR A 161 -5.04 -2.19 -7.01
C THR A 161 -4.07 -3.36 -6.91
N CYS A 162 -2.82 -3.18 -7.25
CA CYS A 162 -1.79 -4.22 -7.15
C CYS A 162 -0.44 -3.57 -6.88
N HIS A 163 0.34 -4.12 -5.94
CA HIS A 163 1.78 -3.81 -5.87
C HIS A 163 2.44 -4.39 -7.11
N ALA A 164 3.11 -3.57 -7.89
CA ALA A 164 3.88 -3.99 -9.05
C ALA A 164 4.96 -2.95 -9.39
N GLY A 165 6.08 -3.39 -9.95
CA GLY A 165 7.18 -2.50 -10.30
C GLY A 165 7.92 -1.92 -9.09
N GLU A 166 7.87 -2.59 -7.95
CA GLU A 166 8.71 -2.33 -6.79
C GLU A 166 10.02 -3.12 -6.88
N ALA A 167 9.96 -4.34 -7.43
CA ALA A 167 11.10 -5.20 -7.68
C ALA A 167 10.97 -5.90 -9.04
N GLY A 168 12.02 -6.58 -9.48
CA GLY A 168 12.00 -7.38 -10.72
C GLY A 168 12.13 -6.54 -11.98
N GLU A 169 11.26 -6.79 -12.96
CA GLU A 169 11.33 -6.23 -14.31
C GLU A 169 10.10 -5.35 -14.62
N PRO A 170 10.17 -4.45 -15.62
CA PRO A 170 9.02 -3.64 -16.05
C PRO A 170 7.76 -4.44 -16.41
N SER A 171 7.92 -5.69 -16.86
CA SER A 171 6.80 -6.59 -17.19
C SER A 171 5.87 -6.89 -16.03
N SER A 172 6.32 -6.75 -14.80
CA SER A 172 5.45 -6.92 -13.63
C SER A 172 4.35 -5.85 -13.56
N VAL A 173 4.63 -4.64 -14.04
CA VAL A 173 3.62 -3.58 -14.19
C VAL A 173 2.63 -3.96 -15.30
N GLU A 174 3.08 -4.55 -16.41
CA GLU A 174 2.19 -5.03 -17.48
C GLU A 174 1.27 -6.14 -16.97
N GLU A 175 1.78 -7.08 -16.15
CA GLU A 175 0.94 -8.11 -15.51
C GLU A 175 -0.16 -7.51 -14.63
N ALA A 176 0.15 -6.46 -13.86
CA ALA A 176 -0.85 -5.76 -13.06
C ALA A 176 -1.90 -5.06 -13.93
N LEU A 177 -1.48 -4.40 -15.02
CA LEU A 177 -2.40 -3.80 -15.99
C LEU A 177 -3.32 -4.87 -16.61
N ASP A 178 -2.80 -6.04 -16.94
CA ASP A 178 -3.57 -7.16 -17.48
C ASP A 178 -4.61 -7.73 -16.51
N LEU A 179 -4.45 -7.52 -15.20
CA LEU A 179 -5.48 -7.83 -14.20
C LEU A 179 -6.61 -6.80 -14.19
N GLY A 180 -6.46 -5.69 -14.92
CA GLY A 180 -7.44 -4.61 -15.02
C GLY A 180 -7.56 -3.81 -13.74
N VAL A 181 -6.42 -3.52 -13.09
CA VAL A 181 -6.37 -2.67 -11.90
C VAL A 181 -6.55 -1.19 -12.26
N GLU A 182 -7.06 -0.43 -11.34
CA GLU A 182 -7.26 1.01 -11.48
C GLU A 182 -6.07 1.82 -10.95
N ARG A 183 -5.33 1.22 -10.02
CA ARG A 183 -4.10 1.77 -9.44
C ARG A 183 -3.03 0.70 -9.33
N ILE A 184 -1.78 1.14 -9.36
CA ILE A 184 -0.61 0.29 -9.09
C ILE A 184 0.17 0.94 -7.97
N ALA A 185 0.38 0.19 -6.87
CA ALA A 185 1.30 0.62 -5.84
C ALA A 185 2.73 0.50 -6.37
N HIS A 186 3.49 1.55 -6.20
CA HIS A 186 4.85 1.78 -6.70
C HIS A 186 4.92 2.05 -8.21
N GLY A 187 5.06 1.04 -9.05
CA GLY A 187 5.23 1.22 -10.51
C GLY A 187 6.61 1.77 -10.93
N VAL A 188 7.54 1.91 -9.99
CA VAL A 188 8.83 2.60 -10.16
C VAL A 188 9.70 1.95 -11.24
N ILE A 189 9.80 0.63 -11.25
CA ILE A 189 10.61 -0.10 -12.22
C ILE A 189 10.00 -0.03 -13.63
N GLY A 190 8.67 0.09 -13.72
CA GLY A 190 7.97 0.31 -14.99
C GLY A 190 8.43 1.58 -15.72
N ALA A 191 8.89 2.59 -14.99
CA ALA A 191 9.44 3.82 -15.58
C ALA A 191 10.71 3.61 -16.43
N ARG A 192 11.35 2.45 -16.33
CA ARG A 192 12.53 2.09 -17.12
C ARG A 192 12.20 1.69 -18.57
N ASP A 193 10.94 1.36 -18.86
CA ASP A 193 10.46 1.03 -20.20
C ASP A 193 9.44 2.06 -20.69
N PRO A 194 9.75 2.87 -21.71
CA PRO A 194 8.84 3.87 -22.26
C PRO A 194 7.50 3.28 -22.76
N ARG A 195 7.46 2.01 -23.15
CA ARG A 195 6.23 1.33 -23.61
C ARG A 195 5.30 1.09 -22.41
N VAL A 196 5.87 0.69 -21.26
CA VAL A 196 5.11 0.53 -20.01
C VAL A 196 4.57 1.87 -19.53
N VAL A 197 5.39 2.93 -19.55
CA VAL A 197 4.95 4.28 -19.20
C VAL A 197 3.79 4.75 -20.08
N GLU A 198 3.89 4.54 -21.40
CA GLU A 198 2.83 4.91 -22.34
C GLU A 198 1.56 4.09 -22.10
N ARG A 199 1.69 2.81 -21.79
CA ARG A 199 0.54 1.95 -21.48
C ARG A 199 -0.17 2.42 -20.20
N VAL A 200 0.57 2.66 -19.10
CA VAL A 200 0.02 3.20 -17.85
C VAL A 200 -0.71 4.51 -18.10
N ARG A 201 -0.09 5.42 -18.88
CA ARG A 201 -0.64 6.72 -19.21
C ARG A 201 -1.92 6.62 -20.04
N SER A 202 -1.92 5.81 -21.10
CA SER A 202 -3.05 5.69 -22.04
C SER A 202 -4.25 4.95 -21.44
N GLU A 203 -4.01 3.96 -20.55
CA GLU A 203 -5.06 3.27 -19.81
C GLU A 203 -5.56 4.11 -18.61
N GLY A 204 -4.91 5.24 -18.29
CA GLY A 204 -5.31 6.14 -17.21
C GLY A 204 -5.12 5.57 -15.80
N VAL A 205 -4.31 4.52 -15.67
CA VAL A 205 -3.98 3.89 -14.38
C VAL A 205 -3.14 4.84 -13.53
N VAL A 206 -3.41 4.87 -12.24
CA VAL A 206 -2.70 5.73 -11.29
C VAL A 206 -1.57 4.95 -10.62
N LEU A 207 -0.39 5.58 -10.50
CA LEU A 207 0.73 5.03 -9.75
C LEU A 207 0.77 5.67 -8.35
N ASP A 208 0.71 4.84 -7.30
CA ASP A 208 0.83 5.25 -5.89
C ASP A 208 2.32 5.12 -5.48
N LEU A 209 3.10 6.19 -5.65
CA LEU A 209 4.55 6.18 -5.43
C LEU A 209 4.91 6.46 -3.98
N CYS A 210 5.90 5.71 -3.47
CA CYS A 210 6.33 5.73 -2.07
C CYS A 210 7.85 5.95 -2.01
N PRO A 211 8.36 7.19 -2.20
CA PRO A 211 9.76 7.47 -2.45
C PRO A 211 10.73 6.85 -1.46
N THR A 212 10.50 7.03 -0.16
CA THR A 212 11.40 6.47 0.87
C THR A 212 11.41 4.93 0.86
N ALA A 213 10.23 4.29 0.74
CA ALA A 213 10.13 2.84 0.65
C ALA A 213 10.82 2.32 -0.63
N ASN A 214 10.58 2.98 -1.77
CA ASN A 214 11.18 2.61 -3.05
C ASN A 214 12.72 2.69 -3.03
N TRP A 215 13.28 3.68 -2.36
CA TRP A 215 14.71 3.79 -2.17
C TRP A 215 15.26 2.70 -1.25
N LYS A 216 14.60 2.44 -0.11
CA LYS A 216 15.00 1.39 0.84
C LYS A 216 14.87 -0.03 0.25
N CYS A 217 13.85 -0.29 -0.57
CA CYS A 217 13.67 -1.55 -1.30
C CYS A 217 14.63 -1.73 -2.50
N LYS A 218 15.43 -0.70 -2.83
CA LYS A 218 16.29 -0.68 -4.02
C LYS A 218 15.54 -0.68 -5.36
N SER A 219 14.29 -0.24 -5.38
CA SER A 219 13.60 0.09 -6.63
C SER A 219 14.29 1.24 -7.37
N THR A 220 14.87 2.18 -6.61
CA THR A 220 15.81 3.21 -7.07
C THR A 220 17.13 3.12 -6.31
N GLN A 221 18.26 3.47 -6.95
CA GLN A 221 19.56 3.43 -6.28
C GLN A 221 19.74 4.62 -5.33
N THR A 222 19.26 5.79 -5.74
CA THR A 222 19.30 7.02 -4.96
C THR A 222 17.93 7.71 -4.98
N MET A 223 17.70 8.60 -4.02
CA MET A 223 16.48 9.41 -3.99
C MET A 223 16.39 10.35 -5.21
N THR A 224 17.52 10.88 -5.69
CA THR A 224 17.58 11.77 -6.85
C THR A 224 17.24 11.09 -8.18
N GLU A 225 17.33 9.76 -8.23
CA GLU A 225 16.95 8.96 -9.39
C GLU A 225 15.49 8.49 -9.35
N HIS A 226 14.73 8.91 -8.33
CA HIS A 226 13.34 8.52 -8.21
C HIS A 226 12.52 9.02 -9.42
N PRO A 227 11.76 8.14 -10.13
CA PRO A 227 11.16 8.49 -11.42
C PRO A 227 9.93 9.40 -11.33
N LEU A 228 9.40 9.69 -10.14
CA LEU A 228 8.17 10.47 -9.97
C LEU A 228 8.18 11.81 -10.72
N PRO A 229 9.25 12.66 -10.66
CA PRO A 229 9.27 13.91 -11.42
C PRO A 229 9.12 13.69 -12.92
N HIS A 230 9.79 12.65 -13.45
CA HIS A 230 9.72 12.29 -14.85
C HIS A 230 8.31 11.79 -15.24
N LEU A 231 7.72 10.90 -14.46
CA LEU A 231 6.39 10.34 -14.70
C LEU A 231 5.31 11.42 -14.72
N VAL A 232 5.34 12.35 -13.74
CA VAL A 232 4.40 13.47 -13.68
C VAL A 232 4.53 14.38 -14.90
N ARG A 233 5.76 14.67 -15.35
CA ARG A 233 6.04 15.48 -16.54
C ARG A 233 5.64 14.76 -17.83
N ALA A 234 5.73 13.44 -17.87
CA ALA A 234 5.23 12.60 -18.96
C ALA A 234 3.70 12.48 -19.01
N GLY A 235 2.98 13.06 -18.04
CA GLY A 235 1.52 13.03 -17.98
C GLY A 235 0.94 11.75 -17.37
N VAL A 236 1.75 10.95 -16.68
CA VAL A 236 1.26 9.82 -15.88
C VAL A 236 0.57 10.34 -14.63
N ARG A 237 -0.55 9.76 -14.27
CA ARG A 237 -1.28 10.08 -13.04
C ARG A 237 -0.55 9.43 -11.86
N CYS A 238 0.04 10.26 -10.99
CA CYS A 238 0.82 9.79 -9.84
C CYS A 238 0.27 10.37 -8.55
N THR A 239 0.38 9.60 -7.46
CA THR A 239 0.17 10.05 -6.09
C THR A 239 1.47 9.93 -5.29
N LEU A 240 1.52 10.59 -4.13
CA LEU A 240 2.54 10.38 -3.12
C LEU A 240 1.92 9.67 -1.93
N SER A 241 2.57 8.61 -1.47
CA SER A 241 2.17 7.78 -0.34
C SER A 241 3.37 7.40 0.51
N THR A 242 3.13 6.96 1.74
CA THR A 242 4.20 6.60 2.68
C THR A 242 4.60 5.13 2.63
N ASP A 243 3.76 4.28 2.04
CA ASP A 243 3.82 2.84 2.29
C ASP A 243 3.76 2.56 3.81
N SER A 244 4.58 1.70 4.35
CA SER A 244 4.68 1.48 5.78
C SER A 244 5.47 2.60 6.47
N ARG A 245 4.77 3.52 7.14
CA ARG A 245 5.38 4.64 7.88
C ARG A 245 6.47 4.19 8.85
N THR A 246 6.28 3.06 9.51
CA THR A 246 7.22 2.53 10.50
C THR A 246 8.44 1.90 9.85
N VAL A 247 8.23 1.01 8.87
CA VAL A 247 9.33 0.30 8.22
C VAL A 247 10.18 1.24 7.36
N ALA A 248 9.52 2.14 6.63
CA ALA A 248 10.21 3.18 5.87
C ALA A 248 10.79 4.30 6.74
N ASP A 249 10.32 4.46 7.99
CA ASP A 249 10.66 5.58 8.88
C ASP A 249 10.36 6.93 8.22
N THR A 250 9.12 7.11 7.80
CA THR A 250 8.71 8.30 7.06
C THR A 250 7.32 8.81 7.45
N THR A 251 7.00 10.00 7.00
CA THR A 251 5.69 10.64 7.12
C THR A 251 5.27 11.16 5.74
N LEU A 252 3.98 11.43 5.54
CA LEU A 252 3.51 11.99 4.27
C LEU A 252 4.16 13.35 3.99
N THR A 253 4.24 14.20 5.00
CA THR A 253 4.92 15.49 4.90
C THR A 253 6.36 15.33 4.41
N ARG A 254 7.11 14.39 4.99
CA ARG A 254 8.50 14.11 4.59
C ARG A 254 8.61 13.62 3.14
N GLU A 255 7.67 12.79 2.65
CA GLU A 255 7.66 12.36 1.25
C GLU A 255 7.51 13.56 0.29
N PHE A 256 6.63 14.52 0.62
CA PHE A 256 6.49 15.76 -0.16
C PHE A 256 7.75 16.62 -0.12
N GLU A 257 8.37 16.79 1.06
CA GLU A 257 9.63 17.54 1.24
C GLU A 257 10.79 16.92 0.44
N LEU A 258 10.91 15.59 0.46
CA LEU A 258 11.92 14.85 -0.31
C LEU A 258 11.76 15.09 -1.81
N MET A 259 10.54 15.04 -2.32
CA MET A 259 10.28 15.26 -3.74
C MET A 259 10.49 16.73 -4.16
N ALA A 260 10.16 17.68 -3.30
CA ALA A 260 10.53 19.09 -3.50
C ALA A 260 12.06 19.25 -3.55
N GLY A 261 12.77 18.58 -2.63
CA GLY A 261 14.24 18.61 -2.55
C GLY A 261 14.97 18.07 -3.79
N ILE A 262 14.35 17.17 -4.55
CA ILE A 262 14.90 16.68 -5.82
C ILE A 262 14.37 17.42 -7.05
N GLY A 263 13.68 18.55 -6.86
CA GLY A 263 13.30 19.48 -7.92
C GLY A 263 11.89 19.30 -8.50
N MET A 264 10.96 18.73 -7.75
CA MET A 264 9.53 18.89 -8.06
C MET A 264 9.05 20.26 -7.64
N THR A 265 8.28 20.90 -8.52
CA THR A 265 7.64 22.18 -8.24
C THR A 265 6.38 22.00 -7.38
N ASP A 266 5.96 23.06 -6.69
CA ASP A 266 4.71 23.06 -5.92
C ASP A 266 3.50 22.68 -6.78
N ALA A 267 3.47 23.08 -8.05
CA ALA A 267 2.41 22.71 -8.98
C ALA A 267 2.39 21.22 -9.31
N GLU A 268 3.56 20.57 -9.42
CA GLU A 268 3.68 19.13 -9.64
C GLU A 268 3.26 18.34 -8.39
N LEU A 269 3.70 18.78 -7.21
CA LEU A 269 3.31 18.19 -5.93
C LEU A 269 1.80 18.33 -5.67
N LYS A 270 1.24 19.51 -5.92
CA LYS A 270 -0.21 19.74 -5.85
C LYS A 270 -0.98 18.81 -6.79
N ARG A 271 -0.48 18.60 -8.02
CA ARG A 271 -1.09 17.65 -8.96
C ARG A 271 -1.10 16.22 -8.43
N CYS A 272 -0.05 15.77 -7.74
CA CYS A 272 -0.03 14.46 -7.08
C CYS A 272 -1.14 14.35 -6.02
N ASN A 273 -1.32 15.39 -5.21
CA ASN A 273 -2.38 15.43 -4.20
C ASN A 273 -3.77 15.46 -4.85
N GLU A 274 -4.00 16.28 -5.87
CA GLU A 274 -5.27 16.31 -6.64
C GLU A 274 -5.56 14.95 -7.30
N THR A 275 -4.53 14.26 -7.79
CA THR A 275 -4.65 12.90 -8.33
C THR A 275 -5.08 11.92 -7.26
N ALA A 276 -4.52 12.01 -6.03
CA ALA A 276 -4.90 11.14 -4.91
C ALA A 276 -6.40 11.29 -4.59
N TYR A 277 -6.90 12.53 -4.51
CA TYR A 277 -8.32 12.77 -4.30
C TYR A 277 -9.21 12.23 -5.42
N ALA A 278 -8.81 12.41 -6.66
CA ALA A 278 -9.57 11.94 -7.83
C ALA A 278 -9.56 10.41 -7.98
N ALA A 279 -8.51 9.75 -7.46
CA ALA A 279 -8.30 8.31 -7.57
C ALA A 279 -8.76 7.52 -6.34
N LYS A 280 -9.26 8.19 -5.29
CA LYS A 280 -9.73 7.52 -4.07
C LYS A 280 -10.78 6.45 -4.37
N PHE A 281 -10.69 5.32 -3.67
CA PHE A 281 -11.62 4.19 -3.81
C PHE A 281 -12.88 4.37 -2.96
N GLY A 282 -12.80 5.11 -1.88
CA GLY A 282 -13.97 5.47 -1.10
C GLY A 282 -14.91 6.38 -1.89
N VAL A 283 -16.21 6.26 -1.62
CA VAL A 283 -17.24 7.04 -2.30
C VAL A 283 -16.98 8.54 -2.15
N SER A 284 -17.08 9.28 -3.25
CA SER A 284 -17.11 10.75 -3.20
C SER A 284 -18.21 11.21 -2.26
N ASP A 285 -17.95 12.27 -1.52
CA ASP A 285 -19.00 12.94 -0.75
C ASP A 285 -20.17 13.25 -1.68
N LYS A 286 -21.34 12.76 -1.30
CA LYS A 286 -22.59 13.23 -1.91
C LYS A 286 -22.87 14.62 -1.41
#